data_ef167338319954636c8b10e46e5d7519
#
_entry.id   ef167338319954636c8b10e46e5d7519
#
_cell.length_a   1.000
_cell.length_b   1.000
_cell.length_c   1.000
_cell.angle_alpha   90.00
_cell.angle_beta   90.00
_cell.angle_gamma   90.00
#
_symmetry.space_group_name_H-M   'P 1'
#
loop_
_entity.id
_entity.type
_entity.pdbx_description
1 polymer ?
#
loop_
_entity_poly.entity_id
_entity_poly.type
_entity_poly.pdbx_seq_one_letter_code
_entity_poly.pdbx_strand_id
1 'polypeptide(L)'
;MKLYYKPGACSLAAHIILNEIGKPYSLEKVDTATKKTETGADYLLINPRGAVPAIEIEPGVVLTQNSAILQYIGDHSDITAFKPASGSLERARLQEALGFCGDLHTAFGGLFAPGLTQDAEKSVHEQIHRRMTQFEEMLSDGKTYWLGDDFTQADAYAAVIMTWAVFKKLDISHHRKAWALREKVMARPSAKRAFQEEGLA
;
A
#
# COMPACT_ATOMS: atom_id res chain seq x y z
N MET A 1 -14.04 -0.83 -12.32
CA MET A 1 -12.63 -1.20 -12.08
C MET A 1 -12.58 -2.55 -11.40
N LYS A 2 -11.58 -3.40 -11.74
CA LYS A 2 -11.34 -4.68 -11.05
C LYS A 2 -9.92 -4.68 -10.47
N LEU A 3 -9.79 -4.91 -9.16
CA LEU A 3 -8.51 -5.01 -8.48
C LEU A 3 -8.06 -6.46 -8.38
N TYR A 4 -6.90 -6.77 -8.96
CA TYR A 4 -6.18 -8.02 -8.75
C TYR A 4 -5.31 -7.90 -7.50
N TYR A 5 -5.56 -8.76 -6.51
CA TYR A 5 -4.96 -8.62 -5.18
C TYR A 5 -4.48 -9.95 -4.61
N LYS A 6 -3.67 -9.86 -3.58
CA LYS A 6 -3.32 -10.96 -2.68
C LYS A 6 -3.56 -10.50 -1.24
N PRO A 7 -4.25 -11.27 -0.41
CA PRO A 7 -4.53 -10.89 0.98
C PRO A 7 -3.28 -10.43 1.73
N GLY A 8 -3.36 -9.25 2.35
CA GLY A 8 -2.29 -8.65 3.14
C GLY A 8 -1.07 -8.15 2.36
N ALA A 9 -1.06 -8.26 1.03
CA ALA A 9 0.00 -7.69 0.21
C ALA A 9 -0.17 -6.16 0.03
N CYS A 10 0.75 -5.52 -0.69
CA CYS A 10 0.67 -4.08 -0.98
C CYS A 10 -0.59 -3.66 -1.73
N SER A 11 -1.27 -4.58 -2.42
CA SER A 11 -2.59 -4.39 -3.04
C SER A 11 -3.67 -3.94 -2.05
N LEU A 12 -3.52 -4.26 -0.76
CA LEU A 12 -4.44 -3.83 0.30
C LEU A 12 -4.52 -2.30 0.38
N ALA A 13 -3.46 -1.56 0.04
CA ALA A 13 -3.51 -0.10 -0.02
C ALA A 13 -4.50 0.40 -1.08
N ALA A 14 -4.46 -0.16 -2.28
CA ALA A 14 -5.42 0.17 -3.35
C ALA A 14 -6.85 -0.24 -2.93
N HIS A 15 -7.02 -1.38 -2.26
CA HIS A 15 -8.30 -1.83 -1.75
C HIS A 15 -8.89 -0.87 -0.71
N ILE A 16 -8.07 -0.38 0.24
CA ILE A 16 -8.48 0.64 1.22
C ILE A 16 -8.96 1.91 0.52
N ILE A 17 -8.22 2.39 -0.48
CA ILE A 17 -8.58 3.61 -1.22
C ILE A 17 -9.84 3.40 -2.07
N LEU A 18 -10.04 2.24 -2.67
CA LEU A 18 -11.30 1.90 -3.36
C LEU A 18 -12.50 1.93 -2.40
N ASN A 19 -12.34 1.40 -1.19
CA ASN A 19 -13.36 1.50 -0.15
C ASN A 19 -13.60 2.94 0.32
N GLU A 20 -12.55 3.76 0.38
CA GLU A 20 -12.66 5.16 0.81
C GLU A 20 -13.43 6.01 -0.21
N ILE A 21 -13.22 5.78 -1.51
CA ILE A 21 -13.93 6.54 -2.56
C ILE A 21 -15.37 6.09 -2.76
N GLY A 22 -15.74 4.90 -2.29
CA GLY A 22 -17.12 4.38 -2.35
C GLY A 22 -17.66 4.11 -3.75
N LYS A 23 -16.83 4.12 -4.79
CA LYS A 23 -17.25 3.79 -6.17
C LYS A 23 -17.27 2.28 -6.40
N PRO A 24 -18.16 1.76 -7.27
CA PRO A 24 -18.21 0.33 -7.54
C PRO A 24 -16.89 -0.24 -8.10
N TYR A 25 -16.46 -1.34 -7.55
CA TYR A 25 -15.31 -2.11 -8.02
C TYR A 25 -15.54 -3.62 -7.77
N SER A 26 -14.74 -4.46 -8.38
CA SER A 26 -14.68 -5.89 -8.09
C SER A 26 -13.28 -6.31 -7.68
N LEU A 27 -13.19 -7.44 -6.98
CA LEU A 27 -11.95 -8.04 -6.52
C LEU A 27 -11.70 -9.35 -7.25
N GLU A 28 -10.45 -9.63 -7.57
CA GLU A 28 -10.01 -10.90 -8.11
C GLU A 28 -8.72 -11.32 -7.38
N LYS A 29 -8.83 -12.36 -6.56
CA LYS A 29 -7.67 -12.86 -5.81
C LYS A 29 -6.67 -13.55 -6.72
N VAL A 30 -5.38 -13.33 -6.46
CA VAL A 30 -4.26 -13.90 -7.21
C VAL A 30 -3.40 -14.76 -6.30
N ASP A 31 -3.18 -16.01 -6.71
CA ASP A 31 -2.07 -16.80 -6.17
C ASP A 31 -0.78 -16.40 -6.90
N THR A 32 0.06 -15.66 -6.19
CA THR A 32 1.33 -15.16 -6.74
C THR A 32 2.40 -16.24 -6.89
N ALA A 33 2.22 -17.43 -6.32
CA ALA A 33 3.11 -18.56 -6.52
C ALA A 33 2.79 -19.31 -7.81
N THR A 34 1.51 -19.67 -8.01
CA THR A 34 1.05 -20.41 -9.19
C THR A 34 0.74 -19.50 -10.39
N LYS A 35 0.68 -18.18 -10.17
CA LYS A 35 0.31 -17.18 -11.19
C LYS A 35 -1.09 -17.39 -11.77
N LYS A 36 -2.00 -17.82 -10.92
CA LYS A 36 -3.40 -18.01 -11.30
C LYS A 36 -4.31 -17.11 -10.47
N THR A 37 -5.39 -16.64 -11.10
CA THR A 37 -6.47 -15.97 -10.39
C THR A 37 -7.39 -17.02 -9.73
N GLU A 38 -8.23 -16.60 -8.79
CA GLU A 38 -9.22 -17.48 -8.14
C GLU A 38 -10.24 -18.06 -9.12
N THR A 39 -10.47 -17.40 -10.26
CA THR A 39 -11.31 -17.92 -11.36
C THR A 39 -10.55 -18.86 -12.28
N GLY A 40 -9.25 -19.10 -12.05
CA GLY A 40 -8.42 -20.03 -12.82
C GLY A 40 -7.72 -19.41 -14.04
N ALA A 41 -7.87 -18.11 -14.29
CA ALA A 41 -7.19 -17.44 -15.39
C ALA A 41 -5.67 -17.37 -15.14
N ASP A 42 -4.89 -17.39 -16.24
CA ASP A 42 -3.44 -17.17 -16.19
C ASP A 42 -3.17 -15.67 -15.93
N TYR A 43 -2.68 -15.37 -14.73
CA TYR A 43 -2.40 -14.01 -14.33
C TYR A 43 -1.26 -13.36 -15.11
N LEU A 44 -0.35 -14.13 -15.70
CA LEU A 44 0.73 -13.57 -16.52
C LEU A 44 0.22 -12.96 -17.82
N LEU A 45 -0.96 -13.40 -18.31
CA LEU A 45 -1.63 -12.77 -19.46
C LEU A 45 -2.26 -11.42 -19.09
N ILE A 46 -2.56 -11.19 -17.80
CA ILE A 46 -3.12 -9.95 -17.27
C ILE A 46 -1.99 -8.99 -16.87
N ASN A 47 -1.03 -9.48 -16.10
CA ASN A 47 0.16 -8.75 -15.68
C ASN A 47 1.41 -9.62 -15.89
N PRO A 48 2.19 -9.38 -16.95
CA PRO A 48 3.39 -10.19 -17.24
C PRO A 48 4.45 -10.19 -16.13
N ARG A 49 4.41 -9.20 -15.22
CA ARG A 49 5.29 -9.17 -14.05
C ARG A 49 4.87 -10.16 -12.96
N GLY A 50 3.66 -10.71 -13.02
CA GLY A 50 3.11 -11.66 -12.06
C GLY A 50 3.02 -11.12 -10.62
N ALA A 51 3.01 -9.79 -10.44
CA ALA A 51 2.95 -9.10 -9.15
C ALA A 51 1.59 -8.42 -8.95
N VAL A 52 1.17 -8.27 -7.70
CA VAL A 52 0.01 -7.47 -7.31
C VAL A 52 0.47 -6.15 -6.66
N PRO A 53 -0.35 -5.06 -6.73
CA PRO A 53 -1.62 -4.96 -7.42
C PRO A 53 -1.49 -4.84 -8.94
N ALA A 54 -2.55 -5.24 -9.63
CA ALA A 54 -2.91 -4.72 -10.94
C ALA A 54 -4.36 -4.26 -10.87
N ILE A 55 -4.74 -3.25 -11.63
CA ILE A 55 -6.12 -2.80 -11.73
C ILE A 55 -6.55 -2.79 -13.20
N GLU A 56 -7.63 -3.50 -13.51
CA GLU A 56 -8.26 -3.42 -14.80
C GLU A 56 -9.28 -2.29 -14.77
N ILE A 57 -9.02 -1.27 -15.57
CA ILE A 57 -9.80 -0.03 -15.64
C ILE A 57 -11.01 -0.26 -16.53
N GLU A 58 -10.77 -0.81 -17.71
CA GLU A 58 -11.73 -1.24 -18.71
C GLU A 58 -11.30 -2.61 -19.22
N PRO A 59 -12.15 -3.39 -19.88
CA PRO A 59 -11.78 -4.72 -20.39
C PRO A 59 -10.47 -4.69 -21.19
N GLY A 60 -9.45 -5.39 -20.69
CA GLY A 60 -8.13 -5.49 -21.30
C GLY A 60 -7.19 -4.28 -21.06
N VAL A 61 -7.64 -3.23 -20.38
CA VAL A 61 -6.79 -2.07 -20.02
C VAL A 61 -6.33 -2.21 -18.58
N VAL A 62 -5.10 -2.66 -18.38
CA VAL A 62 -4.53 -2.97 -17.07
C VAL A 62 -3.43 -1.97 -16.70
N LEU A 63 -3.58 -1.35 -15.53
CA LEU A 63 -2.55 -0.52 -14.90
C LEU A 63 -1.87 -1.33 -13.78
N THR A 64 -0.56 -1.17 -13.66
CA THR A 64 0.26 -1.82 -12.65
C THR A 64 1.06 -0.79 -11.85
N GLN A 65 1.80 -1.20 -10.82
CA GLN A 65 2.53 -0.36 -9.88
C GLN A 65 1.61 0.40 -8.91
N ASN A 66 1.79 0.09 -7.63
CA ASN A 66 0.88 0.58 -6.58
C ASN A 66 0.79 2.11 -6.56
N SER A 67 1.92 2.82 -6.69
CA SER A 67 1.92 4.29 -6.72
C SER A 67 1.13 4.87 -7.89
N ALA A 68 1.19 4.25 -9.07
CA ALA A 68 0.41 4.67 -10.24
C ALA A 68 -1.07 4.36 -10.06
N ILE A 69 -1.41 3.16 -9.56
CA ILE A 69 -2.78 2.74 -9.28
C ILE A 69 -3.44 3.66 -8.26
N LEU A 70 -2.75 3.98 -7.16
CA LEU A 70 -3.26 4.84 -6.11
C LEU A 70 -3.53 6.26 -6.61
N GLN A 71 -2.64 6.82 -7.45
CA GLN A 71 -2.88 8.11 -8.09
C GLN A 71 -4.07 8.06 -9.04
N TYR A 72 -4.15 7.03 -9.89
CA TYR A 72 -5.25 6.86 -10.83
C TYR A 72 -6.61 6.79 -10.13
N ILE A 73 -6.72 5.97 -9.07
CA ILE A 73 -7.94 5.87 -8.26
C ILE A 73 -8.29 7.23 -7.65
N GLY A 74 -7.29 7.92 -7.10
CA GLY A 74 -7.46 9.24 -6.49
C GLY A 74 -7.95 10.29 -7.48
N ASP A 75 -7.36 10.35 -8.68
CA ASP A 75 -7.73 11.30 -9.74
C ASP A 75 -9.17 11.10 -10.24
N HIS A 76 -9.69 9.87 -10.13
CA HIS A 76 -11.07 9.51 -10.47
C HIS A 76 -12.03 9.56 -9.29
N SER A 77 -11.58 10.06 -8.12
CA SER A 77 -12.42 10.23 -6.92
C SER A 77 -13.04 11.63 -6.87
N ASP A 78 -13.98 11.82 -5.95
CA ASP A 78 -14.54 13.12 -5.60
C ASP A 78 -13.88 13.74 -4.35
N ILE A 79 -12.86 13.08 -3.80
CA ILE A 79 -12.11 13.52 -2.62
C ILE A 79 -10.97 14.43 -3.06
N THR A 80 -11.03 15.71 -2.67
CA THR A 80 -10.05 16.73 -3.09
C THR A 80 -8.63 16.39 -2.66
N ALA A 81 -8.43 15.87 -1.45
CA ALA A 81 -7.12 15.48 -0.94
C ALA A 81 -6.45 14.36 -1.75
N PHE A 82 -7.24 13.54 -2.47
CA PHE A 82 -6.72 12.46 -3.30
C PHE A 82 -6.28 12.90 -4.69
N LYS A 83 -6.74 14.07 -5.14
CA LYS A 83 -6.47 14.59 -6.50
C LYS A 83 -5.96 16.04 -6.50
N PRO A 84 -4.85 16.36 -5.82
CA PRO A 84 -4.27 17.68 -5.96
C PRO A 84 -4.03 18.03 -7.43
N ALA A 85 -4.13 19.31 -7.77
CA ALA A 85 -4.06 19.76 -9.17
C ALA A 85 -2.72 19.36 -9.82
N SER A 86 -2.76 18.93 -11.07
CA SER A 86 -1.55 18.61 -11.83
C SER A 86 -0.63 19.85 -11.89
N GLY A 87 0.68 19.65 -11.63
CA GLY A 87 1.67 20.71 -11.58
C GLY A 87 1.71 21.50 -10.27
N SER A 88 0.82 21.24 -9.32
CA SER A 88 0.87 21.89 -7.99
C SER A 88 1.94 21.25 -7.09
N LEU A 89 2.39 21.99 -6.08
CA LEU A 89 3.31 21.49 -5.07
C LEU A 89 2.68 20.34 -4.26
N GLU A 90 1.39 20.44 -3.97
CA GLU A 90 0.64 19.42 -3.25
C GLU A 90 0.64 18.09 -4.03
N ARG A 91 0.49 18.14 -5.36
CA ARG A 91 0.63 16.96 -6.24
C ARG A 91 2.05 16.39 -6.17
N ALA A 92 3.06 17.24 -6.24
CA ALA A 92 4.44 16.82 -6.16
C ALA A 92 4.75 16.18 -4.78
N ARG A 93 4.21 16.72 -3.69
CA ARG A 93 4.34 16.15 -2.34
C ARG A 93 3.64 14.78 -2.20
N LEU A 94 2.47 14.63 -2.81
CA LEU A 94 1.80 13.31 -2.86
C LEU A 94 2.65 12.29 -3.63
N GLN A 95 3.22 12.68 -4.76
CA GLN A 95 4.08 11.80 -5.57
C GLN A 95 5.40 11.46 -4.84
N GLU A 96 6.01 12.43 -4.15
CA GLU A 96 7.18 12.23 -3.30
C GLU A 96 6.90 11.20 -2.20
N ALA A 97 5.77 11.35 -1.50
CA ALA A 97 5.34 10.43 -0.44
C ALA A 97 5.07 9.01 -0.99
N LEU A 98 4.38 8.90 -2.14
CA LEU A 98 4.16 7.60 -2.81
C LEU A 98 5.47 6.98 -3.31
N GLY A 99 6.45 7.79 -3.73
CA GLY A 99 7.80 7.35 -4.09
C GLY A 99 8.50 6.75 -2.86
N PHE A 100 8.47 7.47 -1.74
CA PHE A 100 9.07 6.98 -0.49
C PHE A 100 8.37 5.71 0.06
N CYS A 101 7.05 5.56 -0.17
CA CYS A 101 6.38 4.28 0.10
C CYS A 101 7.00 3.12 -0.70
N GLY A 102 7.51 3.37 -1.91
CA GLY A 102 8.27 2.38 -2.69
C GLY A 102 9.57 1.96 -1.99
N ASP A 103 10.28 2.90 -1.37
CA ASP A 103 11.47 2.62 -0.58
C ASP A 103 11.16 1.81 0.68
N LEU A 104 10.09 2.17 1.40
CA LEU A 104 9.57 1.37 2.52
C LEU A 104 9.20 -0.04 2.05
N HIS A 105 8.46 -0.15 0.96
CA HIS A 105 8.06 -1.44 0.39
C HIS A 105 9.27 -2.34 0.10
N THR A 106 10.30 -1.78 -0.51
CA THR A 106 11.53 -2.52 -0.82
C THR A 106 12.19 -3.03 0.45
N ALA A 107 12.32 -2.18 1.48
CA ALA A 107 12.93 -2.57 2.75
C ALA A 107 12.13 -3.68 3.46
N PHE A 108 10.83 -3.48 3.63
CA PHE A 108 9.95 -4.46 4.31
C PHE A 108 9.73 -5.73 3.46
N GLY A 109 9.81 -5.63 2.14
CA GLY A 109 9.70 -6.77 1.23
C GLY A 109 10.75 -7.85 1.51
N GLY A 110 11.92 -7.45 2.00
CA GLY A 110 12.98 -8.36 2.44
C GLY A 110 12.53 -9.38 3.50
N LEU A 111 11.54 -9.06 4.35
CA LEU A 111 10.99 -9.96 5.37
C LEU A 111 10.31 -11.21 4.77
N PHE A 112 10.00 -11.20 3.49
CA PHE A 112 9.30 -12.28 2.79
C PHE A 112 10.22 -13.10 1.88
N ALA A 113 11.53 -12.80 1.87
CA ALA A 113 12.49 -13.57 1.09
C ALA A 113 12.57 -15.02 1.65
N PRO A 114 12.53 -16.04 0.78
CA PRO A 114 12.66 -17.42 1.22
C PRO A 114 14.10 -17.72 1.68
N GLY A 115 14.24 -18.53 2.73
CA GLY A 115 15.55 -19.05 3.16
C GLY A 115 16.51 -17.98 3.70
N LEU A 116 16.01 -16.92 4.34
CA LEU A 116 16.86 -15.91 4.98
C LEU A 116 17.81 -16.56 5.99
N THR A 117 19.10 -16.30 5.81
CA THR A 117 20.10 -16.58 6.86
C THR A 117 19.98 -15.53 7.97
N GLN A 118 20.52 -15.83 9.16
CA GLN A 118 20.51 -14.90 10.28
C GLN A 118 21.15 -13.53 9.94
N ASP A 119 22.26 -13.55 9.19
CA ASP A 119 22.93 -12.31 8.75
C ASP A 119 22.07 -11.52 7.73
N ALA A 120 21.41 -12.22 6.81
CA ALA A 120 20.49 -11.59 5.86
C ALA A 120 19.27 -10.99 6.57
N GLU A 121 18.71 -11.69 7.56
CA GLU A 121 17.61 -11.19 8.37
C GLU A 121 18.03 -9.93 9.15
N LYS A 122 19.19 -9.93 9.76
CA LYS A 122 19.77 -8.76 10.44
C LYS A 122 19.91 -7.58 9.49
N SER A 123 20.45 -7.80 8.28
CA SER A 123 20.57 -6.75 7.27
C SER A 123 19.21 -6.18 6.83
N VAL A 124 18.20 -7.03 6.68
CA VAL A 124 16.82 -6.59 6.38
C VAL A 124 16.27 -5.72 7.52
N HIS A 125 16.44 -6.12 8.78
CA HIS A 125 16.00 -5.34 9.94
C HIS A 125 16.71 -3.97 10.02
N GLU A 126 18.01 -3.92 9.75
CA GLU A 126 18.78 -2.67 9.69
C GLU A 126 18.26 -1.73 8.58
N GLN A 127 17.93 -2.27 7.42
CA GLN A 127 17.35 -1.50 6.32
C GLN A 127 15.97 -0.94 6.68
N ILE A 128 15.10 -1.77 7.28
CA ILE A 128 13.79 -1.35 7.77
C ILE A 128 13.95 -0.23 8.79
N HIS A 129 14.82 -0.40 9.76
CA HIS A 129 15.09 0.58 10.82
C HIS A 129 15.52 1.93 10.24
N ARG A 130 16.46 1.91 9.31
CA ARG A 130 16.93 3.12 8.62
C ARG A 130 15.78 3.83 7.89
N ARG A 131 14.94 3.10 7.14
CA ARG A 131 13.80 3.69 6.43
C ARG A 131 12.71 4.19 7.38
N MET A 132 12.46 3.48 8.45
CA MET A 132 11.51 3.90 9.48
C MET A 132 11.98 5.16 10.22
N THR A 133 13.27 5.31 10.49
CA THR A 133 13.84 6.53 11.06
C THR A 133 13.62 7.72 10.13
N GLN A 134 13.92 7.57 8.84
CA GLN A 134 13.64 8.59 7.83
C GLN A 134 12.16 8.94 7.76
N PHE A 135 11.28 7.94 7.81
CA PHE A 135 9.84 8.16 7.80
C PHE A 135 9.36 8.92 9.04
N GLU A 136 9.87 8.56 10.23
CA GLU A 136 9.58 9.26 11.49
C GLU A 136 9.95 10.75 11.42
N GLU A 137 11.09 11.07 10.78
CA GLU A 137 11.54 12.45 10.57
C GLU A 137 10.66 13.21 9.55
N MET A 138 10.13 12.53 8.53
CA MET A 138 9.22 13.12 7.54
C MET A 138 7.83 13.45 8.12
N LEU A 139 7.45 12.81 9.23
CA LEU A 139 6.18 13.04 9.89
C LEU A 139 6.26 14.29 10.80
N SER A 140 5.65 15.38 10.35
CA SER A 140 5.63 16.65 11.07
C SER A 140 4.77 16.58 12.32
N ASP A 141 5.19 17.30 13.36
CA ASP A 141 4.38 17.46 14.57
C ASP A 141 3.12 18.28 14.28
N GLY A 142 2.03 17.91 14.94
CA GLY A 142 0.76 18.63 14.87
C GLY A 142 -0.11 18.35 13.64
N LYS A 143 0.37 17.54 12.67
CA LYS A 143 -0.45 17.08 11.55
C LYS A 143 -1.18 15.79 11.89
N THR A 144 -2.40 15.64 11.33
CA THR A 144 -3.24 14.47 11.56
C THR A 144 -2.75 13.27 10.74
N TYR A 145 -2.28 13.51 9.50
CA TYR A 145 -1.76 12.55 8.54
C TYR A 145 -0.43 13.04 7.96
N TRP A 146 0.22 12.25 7.16
CA TRP A 146 1.57 12.52 6.65
C TRP A 146 1.68 13.87 5.92
N LEU A 147 0.76 14.17 5.01
CA LEU A 147 0.83 15.38 4.19
C LEU A 147 0.03 16.56 4.77
N GLY A 148 -0.78 16.35 5.80
CA GLY A 148 -1.61 17.39 6.40
C GLY A 148 -2.67 16.84 7.34
N ASP A 149 -3.86 17.45 7.31
CA ASP A 149 -4.97 17.03 8.16
C ASP A 149 -5.92 16.06 7.45
N ASP A 150 -5.77 15.89 6.16
CA ASP A 150 -6.55 14.98 5.35
C ASP A 150 -5.81 13.65 5.10
N PHE A 151 -6.57 12.55 5.17
CA PHE A 151 -6.09 11.24 4.78
C PHE A 151 -5.84 11.17 3.28
N THR A 152 -4.70 10.55 2.89
CA THR A 152 -4.29 10.39 1.50
C THR A 152 -3.91 8.95 1.15
N GLN A 153 -3.68 8.70 -0.13
CA GLN A 153 -3.21 7.41 -0.62
C GLN A 153 -1.82 7.03 -0.05
N ALA A 154 -0.98 8.03 0.26
CA ALA A 154 0.33 7.80 0.85
C ALA A 154 0.23 7.22 2.26
N ASP A 155 -0.73 7.71 3.06
CA ASP A 155 -0.99 7.18 4.40
C ASP A 155 -1.45 5.72 4.34
N ALA A 156 -2.37 5.40 3.42
CA ALA A 156 -2.83 4.02 3.22
C ALA A 156 -1.68 3.09 2.84
N TYR A 157 -0.82 3.53 1.92
CA TYR A 157 0.28 2.70 1.45
C TYR A 157 1.34 2.47 2.52
N ALA A 158 1.77 3.53 3.22
CA ALA A 158 2.72 3.42 4.33
C ALA A 158 2.18 2.52 5.45
N ALA A 159 0.92 2.70 5.85
CA ALA A 159 0.30 1.90 6.91
C ALA A 159 0.19 0.41 6.55
N VAL A 160 -0.13 0.07 5.30
CA VAL A 160 -0.15 -1.32 4.82
C VAL A 160 1.24 -1.94 4.88
N ILE A 161 2.28 -1.22 4.45
CA ILE A 161 3.66 -1.73 4.54
C ILE A 161 4.06 -1.97 6.00
N MET A 162 3.78 -1.02 6.90
CA MET A 162 4.07 -1.17 8.33
C MET A 162 3.30 -2.34 8.98
N THR A 163 2.14 -2.71 8.43
CA THR A 163 1.40 -3.89 8.90
C THR A 163 2.15 -5.20 8.64
N TRP A 164 3.07 -5.24 7.68
CA TRP A 164 3.92 -6.40 7.47
C TRP A 164 4.87 -6.67 8.65
N ALA A 165 5.30 -5.62 9.38
CA ALA A 165 6.03 -5.82 10.63
C ALA A 165 5.19 -6.57 11.66
N VAL A 166 3.88 -6.23 11.78
CA VAL A 166 2.95 -6.95 12.68
C VAL A 166 2.84 -8.43 12.27
N PHE A 167 2.63 -8.71 10.98
CA PHE A 167 2.54 -10.08 10.47
C PHE A 167 3.82 -10.89 10.71
N LYS A 168 4.98 -10.22 10.71
CA LYS A 168 6.29 -10.82 10.94
C LYS A 168 6.79 -10.69 12.38
N LYS A 169 5.97 -10.15 13.28
CA LYS A 169 6.31 -9.93 14.70
C LYS A 169 7.58 -9.11 14.92
N LEU A 170 7.86 -8.18 13.99
CA LEU A 170 8.95 -7.22 14.11
C LEU A 170 8.44 -5.98 14.85
N ASP A 171 9.04 -5.64 15.98
CA ASP A 171 8.67 -4.45 16.74
C ASP A 171 9.25 -3.19 16.10
N ILE A 172 8.36 -2.30 15.62
CA ILE A 172 8.66 -0.98 15.10
C ILE A 172 7.95 0.13 15.89
N SER A 173 7.35 -0.19 17.04
CA SER A 173 6.51 0.73 17.83
C SER A 173 7.28 1.89 18.45
N HIS A 174 8.62 1.78 18.54
CA HIS A 174 9.50 2.85 18.99
C HIS A 174 9.55 4.03 18.00
N HIS A 175 9.17 3.85 16.72
CA HIS A 175 8.88 4.91 15.75
C HIS A 175 7.48 5.46 16.00
N ARG A 176 7.34 6.32 17.01
CA ARG A 176 6.04 6.66 17.61
C ARG A 176 5.06 7.35 16.67
N LYS A 177 5.54 8.29 15.82
CA LYS A 177 4.68 9.01 14.87
C LYS A 177 4.20 8.08 13.76
N ALA A 178 5.10 7.30 13.21
CA ALA A 178 4.79 6.32 12.17
C ALA A 178 3.82 5.25 12.70
N TRP A 179 4.05 4.75 13.91
CA TRP A 179 3.15 3.79 14.53
C TRP A 179 1.76 4.39 14.78
N ALA A 180 1.69 5.61 15.32
CA ALA A 180 0.42 6.31 15.53
C ALA A 180 -0.35 6.55 14.21
N LEU A 181 0.38 6.90 13.12
CA LEU A 181 -0.22 7.02 11.79
C LEU A 181 -0.80 5.68 11.32
N ARG A 182 -0.04 4.58 11.46
CA ARG A 182 -0.53 3.24 11.12
C ARG A 182 -1.81 2.89 11.88
N GLU A 183 -1.81 3.06 13.21
CA GLU A 183 -2.99 2.76 14.05
C GLU A 183 -4.21 3.58 13.60
N LYS A 184 -4.01 4.86 13.33
CA LYS A 184 -5.07 5.76 12.85
C LYS A 184 -5.63 5.29 11.51
N VAL A 185 -4.79 4.89 10.55
CA VAL A 185 -5.23 4.39 9.25
C VAL A 185 -5.98 3.06 9.41
N MET A 186 -5.44 2.12 10.20
CA MET A 186 -6.07 0.81 10.41
C MET A 186 -7.40 0.90 11.18
N ALA A 187 -7.62 1.97 11.94
CA ALA A 187 -8.89 2.23 12.62
C ALA A 187 -10.00 2.74 11.66
N ARG A 188 -9.67 3.18 10.45
CA ARG A 188 -10.64 3.69 9.48
C ARG A 188 -11.64 2.62 9.04
N PRO A 189 -12.92 2.98 8.82
CA PRO A 189 -13.91 2.03 8.30
C PRO A 189 -13.51 1.37 6.98
N SER A 190 -12.89 2.13 6.07
CA SER A 190 -12.37 1.63 4.77
C SER A 190 -11.29 0.57 4.93
N ALA A 191 -10.35 0.76 5.89
CA ALA A 191 -9.31 -0.21 6.19
C ALA A 191 -9.89 -1.48 6.83
N LYS A 192 -10.76 -1.33 7.84
CA LYS A 192 -11.43 -2.47 8.49
C LYS A 192 -12.22 -3.30 7.49
N ARG A 193 -12.95 -2.64 6.59
CA ARG A 193 -13.70 -3.31 5.54
C ARG A 193 -12.75 -4.08 4.59
N ALA A 194 -11.66 -3.47 4.13
CA ALA A 194 -10.69 -4.13 3.27
C ALA A 194 -10.07 -5.37 3.96
N PHE A 195 -9.75 -5.28 5.26
CA PHE A 195 -9.27 -6.43 6.04
C PHE A 195 -10.28 -7.57 6.10
N GLN A 196 -11.56 -7.28 6.32
CA GLN A 196 -12.62 -8.28 6.33
C GLN A 196 -12.80 -8.92 4.95
N GLU A 197 -12.84 -8.12 3.89
CA GLU A 197 -12.99 -8.60 2.51
C GLU A 197 -11.80 -9.44 2.04
N GLU A 198 -10.60 -9.20 2.58
CA GLU A 198 -9.40 -10.02 2.30
C GLU A 198 -9.24 -11.23 3.26
N GLY A 199 -10.13 -11.38 4.26
CA GLY A 199 -10.07 -12.48 5.23
C GLY A 199 -8.89 -12.36 6.21
N LEU A 200 -8.54 -11.13 6.60
CA LEU A 200 -7.43 -10.81 7.52
C LEU A 200 -7.90 -10.41 8.92
N ALA A 201 -9.21 -10.25 9.13
CA ALA A 201 -9.83 -9.87 10.40
C ALA A 201 -10.37 -11.10 11.15
#